data_12d005a1acd1987912256bd6a5e56791
#
_entry.id   12d005a1acd1987912256bd6a5e56791
#
_cell.length_a   1.000
_cell.length_b   1.000
_cell.length_c   1.000
_cell.angle_alpha   90.00
_cell.angle_beta   90.00
_cell.angle_gamma   90.00
#
_symmetry.space_group_name_H-M   'P 1'
#
loop_
_entity.id
_entity.type
_entity.pdbx_description
1 polymer ?
#
loop_
_entity_poly.entity_id
_entity_poly.type
_entity_poly.pdbx_seq_one_letter_code
_entity_poly.pdbx_strand_id
1 'polypeptide(L)'
;PAFDLRAPASIGRFLALPDFAGIVGRGTVTPDHVIRLKPKPLIGEAAFTGDDWARAIDAFAADYAAYFERNARNADEPKIMLDPMPRVALVRGLGLVGIGRNAKEAGICADLAEQAVRVMLSAERIGRFTPIGERDLFDMEYWSLEQAKLKVA
;
A
#
# COMPACT_ATOMS: atom_id res chain seq x y z
N PRO A 1 -1.38 15.11 8.04
CA PRO A 1 -0.52 13.96 7.80
C PRO A 1 0.95 14.34 7.79
N ALA A 2 1.84 13.38 8.04
CA ALA A 2 3.28 13.49 7.86
C ALA A 2 3.70 12.61 6.67
N PHE A 3 4.81 12.95 6.04
CA PHE A 3 5.34 12.29 4.87
C PHE A 3 6.82 11.95 5.06
N ASP A 4 7.23 10.77 4.57
CA ASP A 4 8.64 10.35 4.50
C ASP A 4 8.96 9.96 3.05
N LEU A 5 9.72 10.82 2.37
CA LEU A 5 10.13 10.62 0.97
C LEU A 5 11.44 9.84 0.89
N ARG A 6 11.46 8.79 0.11
CA ARG A 6 12.65 7.96 -0.16
C ARG A 6 12.85 7.72 -1.64
N ALA A 7 14.09 7.88 -2.09
CA ALA A 7 14.48 7.66 -3.48
C ALA A 7 15.81 6.88 -3.63
N PRO A 8 16.02 5.77 -2.89
CA PRO A 8 17.22 4.96 -3.11
C PRO A 8 17.18 4.32 -4.53
N ALA A 9 18.33 3.88 -5.01
CA ALA A 9 18.47 3.32 -6.36
C ALA A 9 17.52 2.12 -6.63
N SER A 10 17.17 1.33 -5.60
CA SER A 10 16.20 0.24 -5.71
C SER A 10 14.80 0.74 -6.08
N ILE A 11 14.35 1.82 -5.45
CA ILE A 11 13.06 2.45 -5.76
C ILE A 11 13.08 2.99 -7.20
N GLY A 12 14.14 3.71 -7.58
CA GLY A 12 14.27 4.21 -8.96
C GLY A 12 14.20 3.10 -10.02
N ARG A 13 14.91 1.99 -9.78
CA ARG A 13 14.83 0.82 -10.68
C ARG A 13 13.44 0.19 -10.75
N PHE A 14 12.74 0.11 -9.64
CA PHE A 14 11.39 -0.44 -9.60
C PHE A 14 10.39 0.46 -10.36
N LEU A 15 10.42 1.76 -10.10
CA LEU A 15 9.56 2.74 -10.76
C LEU A 15 9.84 2.87 -12.26
N ALA A 16 11.03 2.47 -12.72
CA ALA A 16 11.38 2.42 -14.15
C ALA A 16 10.79 1.18 -14.87
N LEU A 17 10.30 0.17 -14.14
CA LEU A 17 9.65 -0.97 -14.77
C LEU A 17 8.35 -0.52 -15.48
N PRO A 18 8.09 -0.98 -16.71
CA PRO A 18 6.86 -0.60 -17.45
C PRO A 18 5.58 -0.93 -16.67
N ASP A 19 5.54 -2.07 -15.97
CA ASP A 19 4.38 -2.59 -15.24
C ASP A 19 4.54 -2.53 -13.70
N PHE A 20 5.29 -1.56 -13.17
CA PHE A 20 5.47 -1.49 -11.71
C PHE A 20 4.14 -1.36 -10.97
N ALA A 21 3.18 -0.62 -11.52
CA ALA A 21 1.85 -0.46 -10.94
C ALA A 21 1.07 -1.80 -10.91
N GLY A 22 1.16 -2.59 -11.97
CA GLY A 22 0.59 -3.94 -12.01
C GLY A 22 1.24 -4.88 -11.00
N ILE A 23 2.56 -4.80 -10.80
CA ILE A 23 3.29 -5.63 -9.84
C ILE A 23 2.83 -5.34 -8.41
N VAL A 24 2.83 -4.07 -7.98
CA VAL A 24 2.37 -3.71 -6.62
C VAL A 24 0.86 -3.90 -6.43
N GLY A 25 0.10 -3.84 -7.50
CA GLY A 25 -1.35 -4.08 -7.49
C GLY A 25 -1.74 -5.52 -7.19
N ARG A 26 -0.80 -6.48 -7.24
CA ARG A 26 -1.08 -7.89 -6.95
C ARG A 26 -1.29 -8.15 -5.46
N GLY A 27 -0.72 -7.35 -4.56
CA GLY A 27 -0.86 -7.47 -3.10
C GLY A 27 0.44 -7.19 -2.36
N THR A 28 0.49 -7.54 -1.08
CA THR A 28 1.62 -7.29 -0.19
C THR A 28 2.61 -8.46 -0.15
N VAL A 29 3.87 -8.19 0.20
CA VAL A 29 4.94 -9.21 0.24
C VAL A 29 4.82 -10.17 1.42
N THR A 30 4.18 -9.74 2.50
CA THR A 30 3.72 -10.61 3.60
C THR A 30 2.31 -10.19 4.00
N PRO A 31 1.52 -11.08 4.62
CA PRO A 31 0.19 -10.73 5.13
C PRO A 31 0.22 -9.54 6.09
N ASP A 32 1.21 -9.48 6.98
CA ASP A 32 1.32 -8.42 7.98
C ASP A 32 1.50 -7.02 7.40
N HIS A 33 2.07 -6.90 6.19
CA HIS A 33 2.24 -5.60 5.54
C HIS A 33 0.92 -4.87 5.32
N VAL A 34 -0.19 -5.59 5.07
CA VAL A 34 -1.50 -4.98 4.82
C VAL A 34 -1.99 -4.14 5.98
N ILE A 35 -1.65 -4.51 7.21
CA ILE A 35 -2.07 -3.82 8.45
C ILE A 35 -1.57 -2.37 8.46
N ARG A 36 -0.37 -2.13 7.93
CA ARG A 36 0.28 -0.81 7.90
C ARG A 36 0.19 -0.11 6.55
N LEU A 37 0.25 -0.88 5.44
CA LEU A 37 0.41 -0.32 4.10
C LEU A 37 -0.86 -0.28 3.27
N LYS A 38 -1.92 -0.94 3.72
CA LYS A 38 -3.10 -1.30 2.90
C LYS A 38 -2.78 -2.32 1.81
N PRO A 39 -3.77 -2.88 1.11
CA PRO A 39 -3.54 -3.88 0.07
C PRO A 39 -2.68 -3.39 -1.10
N LYS A 40 -2.74 -2.09 -1.39
CA LYS A 40 -2.04 -1.46 -2.53
C LYS A 40 -1.53 -0.08 -2.17
N PRO A 41 -0.45 0.40 -2.79
CA PRO A 41 -0.04 1.81 -2.69
C PRO A 41 -0.88 2.70 -3.61
N LEU A 42 -0.91 4.01 -3.33
CA LEU A 42 -1.31 5.03 -4.29
C LEU A 42 -0.23 5.14 -5.38
N ILE A 43 -0.64 5.23 -6.64
CA ILE A 43 0.26 5.44 -7.76
C ILE A 43 0.15 6.87 -8.26
N GLY A 44 1.28 7.50 -8.53
CA GLY A 44 1.34 8.86 -9.05
C GLY A 44 2.55 9.12 -9.93
N GLU A 45 2.57 10.30 -10.51
CA GLU A 45 3.67 10.83 -11.33
C GLU A 45 4.16 12.15 -10.73
N ALA A 46 5.45 12.42 -10.83
CA ALA A 46 6.03 13.68 -10.35
C ALA A 46 5.43 14.92 -11.05
N ALA A 47 4.90 14.74 -12.26
CA ALA A 47 4.26 15.79 -13.05
C ALA A 47 2.78 16.04 -12.69
N PHE A 48 2.18 15.28 -11.78
CA PHE A 48 0.79 15.48 -11.37
C PHE A 48 0.57 16.87 -10.81
N THR A 49 -0.50 17.52 -11.26
CA THR A 49 -1.04 18.75 -10.68
C THR A 49 -1.79 18.44 -9.37
N GLY A 50 -2.19 19.47 -8.62
CA GLY A 50 -3.05 19.29 -7.45
C GLY A 50 -4.36 18.56 -7.76
N ASP A 51 -4.99 18.86 -8.91
CA ASP A 51 -6.21 18.20 -9.35
C ASP A 51 -5.98 16.73 -9.74
N ASP A 52 -4.81 16.40 -10.32
CA ASP A 52 -4.45 15.01 -10.61
C ASP A 52 -4.29 14.21 -9.32
N TRP A 53 -3.62 14.79 -8.33
CA TRP A 53 -3.49 14.17 -7.01
C TRP A 53 -4.84 13.98 -6.32
N ALA A 54 -5.72 14.98 -6.36
CA ALA A 54 -7.06 14.86 -5.77
C ALA A 54 -7.82 13.69 -6.41
N ARG A 55 -7.86 13.62 -7.75
CA ARG A 55 -8.50 12.51 -8.46
C ARG A 55 -7.88 11.14 -8.13
N ALA A 56 -6.56 11.05 -8.04
CA ALA A 56 -5.88 9.81 -7.72
C ALA A 56 -6.20 9.33 -6.28
N ILE A 57 -6.27 10.24 -5.32
CA ILE A 57 -6.63 9.95 -3.93
C ILE A 57 -8.09 9.51 -3.82
N ASP A 58 -9.01 10.20 -4.51
CA ASP A 58 -10.44 9.84 -4.53
C ASP A 58 -10.66 8.46 -5.16
N ALA A 59 -9.98 8.17 -6.26
CA ALA A 59 -10.02 6.86 -6.90
C ALA A 59 -9.46 5.75 -5.99
N PHE A 60 -8.35 6.03 -5.29
CA PHE A 60 -7.78 5.09 -4.31
C PHE A 60 -8.76 4.79 -3.17
N ALA A 61 -9.40 5.83 -2.62
CA ALA A 61 -10.37 5.67 -1.54
C ALA A 61 -11.61 4.88 -1.99
N ALA A 62 -12.09 5.12 -3.21
CA ALA A 62 -13.20 4.37 -3.81
C ALA A 62 -12.84 2.89 -4.05
N ASP A 63 -11.65 2.61 -4.56
CA ASP A 63 -11.11 1.25 -4.74
C ASP A 63 -11.02 0.49 -3.41
N TYR A 64 -10.53 1.17 -2.36
CA TYR A 64 -10.45 0.58 -1.03
C TYR A 64 -11.83 0.29 -0.43
N ALA A 65 -12.79 1.20 -0.60
CA ALA A 65 -14.17 0.97 -0.17
C ALA A 65 -14.79 -0.23 -0.90
N ALA A 66 -14.59 -0.34 -2.21
CA ALA A 66 -15.07 -1.48 -3.00
C ALA A 66 -14.40 -2.80 -2.57
N TYR A 67 -13.09 -2.79 -2.27
CA TYR A 67 -12.38 -3.93 -1.68
C TYR A 67 -13.00 -4.34 -0.35
N PHE A 68 -13.25 -3.38 0.55
CA PHE A 68 -13.91 -3.64 1.82
C PHE A 68 -15.29 -4.26 1.64
N GLU A 69 -16.16 -3.65 0.84
CA GLU A 69 -17.54 -4.10 0.66
C GLU A 69 -17.65 -5.53 0.12
N ARG A 70 -16.83 -5.87 -0.92
CA ARG A 70 -16.92 -7.22 -1.51
C ARG A 70 -16.40 -8.32 -0.59
N ASN A 71 -15.44 -8.01 0.32
CA ASN A 71 -14.90 -8.98 1.26
C ASN A 71 -15.71 -9.04 2.56
N ALA A 72 -16.18 -7.91 3.08
CA ALA A 72 -16.95 -7.83 4.32
C ALA A 72 -18.31 -8.58 4.22
N ARG A 73 -18.90 -8.67 3.03
CA ARG A 73 -20.14 -9.44 2.80
C ARG A 73 -20.03 -10.92 3.18
N ASN A 74 -18.83 -11.47 3.10
CA ASN A 74 -18.54 -12.88 3.36
C ASN A 74 -17.73 -13.08 4.65
N ALA A 75 -17.62 -12.06 5.50
CA ALA A 75 -16.95 -12.17 6.78
C ALA A 75 -17.86 -12.81 7.83
N ASP A 76 -17.27 -13.64 8.72
CA ASP A 76 -18.01 -14.33 9.77
C ASP A 76 -18.59 -13.37 10.82
N GLU A 77 -18.02 -12.18 10.93
CA GLU A 77 -18.43 -11.12 11.86
C GLU A 77 -18.55 -9.78 11.13
N PRO A 78 -19.47 -8.89 11.55
CA PRO A 78 -19.54 -7.53 11.02
C PRO A 78 -18.20 -6.81 11.17
N LYS A 79 -17.71 -6.22 10.08
CA LYS A 79 -16.47 -5.43 10.06
C LYS A 79 -16.80 -3.96 9.87
N ILE A 80 -15.95 -3.09 10.44
CA ILE A 80 -16.01 -1.64 10.27
C ILE A 80 -14.85 -1.23 9.39
N MET A 81 -15.14 -0.52 8.31
CA MET A 81 -14.12 -0.07 7.37
C MET A 81 -13.11 0.86 8.05
N LEU A 82 -11.82 0.58 7.83
CA LEU A 82 -10.74 1.45 8.26
C LEU A 82 -10.70 2.72 7.40
N ASP A 83 -9.97 3.74 7.88
CA ASP A 83 -9.68 4.95 7.10
C ASP A 83 -9.21 4.59 5.68
N PRO A 84 -9.90 5.05 4.60
CA PRO A 84 -9.61 4.66 3.23
C PRO A 84 -8.37 5.35 2.63
N MET A 85 -7.77 6.31 3.34
CA MET A 85 -6.63 7.08 2.81
C MET A 85 -5.36 6.23 2.64
N PRO A 86 -4.55 6.52 1.60
CA PRO A 86 -3.32 5.77 1.34
C PRO A 86 -2.30 5.92 2.49
N ARG A 87 -1.50 4.89 2.68
CA ARG A 87 -0.36 4.87 3.62
C ARG A 87 0.99 4.94 2.92
N VAL A 88 0.99 4.66 1.63
CA VAL A 88 2.16 4.73 0.76
C VAL A 88 1.76 5.25 -0.60
N ALA A 89 2.59 6.10 -1.18
CA ALA A 89 2.53 6.45 -2.59
C ALA A 89 3.82 6.05 -3.30
N LEU A 90 3.69 5.46 -4.48
CA LEU A 90 4.78 5.22 -5.42
C LEU A 90 4.64 6.22 -6.57
N VAL A 91 5.61 7.13 -6.68
CA VAL A 91 5.55 8.29 -7.56
C VAL A 91 6.66 8.20 -8.59
N ARG A 92 6.30 7.90 -9.85
CA ARG A 92 7.26 7.85 -10.95
C ARG A 92 7.91 9.23 -11.13
N GLY A 93 9.24 9.24 -11.23
CA GLY A 93 10.03 10.48 -11.34
C GLY A 93 10.30 11.18 -10.01
N LEU A 94 9.81 10.64 -8.87
CA LEU A 94 10.07 11.19 -7.55
C LEU A 94 10.62 10.14 -6.57
N GLY A 95 9.87 9.07 -6.32
CA GLY A 95 10.26 8.04 -5.34
C GLY A 95 9.08 7.38 -4.64
N LEU A 96 9.34 6.88 -3.44
CA LEU A 96 8.38 6.30 -2.52
C LEU A 96 8.07 7.30 -1.40
N VAL A 97 6.80 7.47 -1.07
CA VAL A 97 6.35 8.34 0.02
C VAL A 97 5.58 7.51 1.04
N GLY A 98 6.11 7.39 2.25
CA GLY A 98 5.37 6.90 3.41
C GLY A 98 4.47 7.99 3.95
N ILE A 99 3.24 7.64 4.34
CA ILE A 99 2.20 8.57 4.79
C ILE A 99 1.69 8.10 6.16
N GLY A 100 1.70 9.00 7.14
CA GLY A 100 1.26 8.71 8.50
C GLY A 100 0.61 9.91 9.19
N ARG A 101 0.05 9.69 10.37
CA ARG A 101 -0.49 10.77 11.22
C ARG A 101 0.64 11.64 11.80
N ASN A 102 1.82 11.05 11.95
CA ASN A 102 3.03 11.69 12.46
C ASN A 102 4.27 11.13 11.73
N ALA A 103 5.44 11.72 11.98
CA ALA A 103 6.69 11.33 11.32
C ALA A 103 7.10 9.87 11.60
N LYS A 104 6.84 9.35 12.82
CA LYS A 104 7.14 7.96 13.17
C LYS A 104 6.32 6.98 12.32
N GLU A 105 5.02 7.22 12.19
CA GLU A 105 4.16 6.38 11.36
C GLU A 105 4.51 6.45 9.87
N ALA A 106 4.78 7.65 9.36
CA ALA A 106 5.24 7.83 7.98
C ALA A 106 6.54 7.05 7.71
N GLY A 107 7.50 7.12 8.65
CA GLY A 107 8.76 6.36 8.59
C GLY A 107 8.53 4.85 8.57
N ILE A 108 7.66 4.33 9.43
CA ILE A 108 7.31 2.90 9.45
C ILE A 108 6.71 2.45 8.10
N CYS A 109 5.79 3.24 7.56
CA CYS A 109 5.19 2.93 6.25
C CYS A 109 6.26 2.96 5.14
N ALA A 110 7.17 3.92 5.17
CA ALA A 110 8.27 4.02 4.21
C ALA A 110 9.25 2.84 4.32
N ASP A 111 9.63 2.42 5.54
CA ASP A 111 10.53 1.27 5.79
C ASP A 111 9.94 -0.02 5.21
N LEU A 112 8.68 -0.30 5.54
CA LEU A 112 7.99 -1.51 5.07
C LEU A 112 7.80 -1.51 3.55
N ALA A 113 7.43 -0.36 2.97
CA ALA A 113 7.24 -0.25 1.53
C ALA A 113 8.56 -0.34 0.75
N GLU A 114 9.65 0.24 1.26
CA GLU A 114 10.97 0.10 0.66
C GLU A 114 11.45 -1.36 0.67
N GLN A 115 11.24 -2.05 1.78
CA GLN A 115 11.54 -3.48 1.89
C GLN A 115 10.69 -4.29 0.90
N ALA A 116 9.38 -4.01 0.81
CA ALA A 116 8.47 -4.67 -0.12
C ALA A 116 8.91 -4.48 -1.58
N VAL A 117 9.28 -3.27 -1.99
CA VAL A 117 9.78 -2.99 -3.35
C VAL A 117 11.04 -3.80 -3.66
N ARG A 118 11.98 -3.93 -2.71
CA ARG A 118 13.19 -4.75 -2.89
C ARG A 118 12.86 -6.23 -3.10
N VAL A 119 11.89 -6.76 -2.36
CA VAL A 119 11.42 -8.15 -2.52
C VAL A 119 10.76 -8.34 -3.89
N MET A 120 9.87 -7.43 -4.29
CA MET A 120 9.20 -7.48 -5.59
C MET A 120 10.19 -7.43 -6.75
N LEU A 121 11.18 -6.52 -6.69
CA LEU A 121 12.26 -6.45 -7.69
C LEU A 121 13.02 -7.77 -7.82
N SER A 122 13.35 -8.41 -6.69
CA SER A 122 14.06 -9.67 -6.69
C SER A 122 13.20 -10.80 -7.25
N ALA A 123 11.92 -10.85 -6.86
CA ALA A 123 10.98 -11.85 -7.33
C ALA A 123 10.74 -11.77 -8.85
N GLU A 124 10.57 -10.57 -9.40
CA GLU A 124 10.37 -10.37 -10.85
C GLU A 124 11.63 -10.68 -11.68
N ARG A 125 12.81 -10.71 -11.06
CA ARG A 125 14.06 -11.09 -11.75
C ARG A 125 14.25 -12.61 -11.89
N ILE A 126 13.68 -13.39 -10.98
CA ILE A 126 13.84 -14.85 -10.96
C ILE A 126 12.56 -15.60 -11.34
N GLY A 127 11.44 -14.88 -11.44
CA GLY A 127 10.13 -15.45 -11.75
C GLY A 127 9.05 -14.38 -11.74
N ARG A 128 7.99 -14.61 -10.97
CA ARG A 128 6.88 -13.70 -10.82
C ARG A 128 6.54 -13.50 -9.35
N PHE A 129 6.44 -12.26 -8.92
CA PHE A 129 5.89 -11.94 -7.59
C PHE A 129 4.41 -12.37 -7.51
N THR A 130 4.12 -13.29 -6.60
CA THR A 130 2.77 -13.84 -6.41
C THR A 130 2.44 -13.81 -4.91
N PRO A 131 1.67 -12.83 -4.44
CA PRO A 131 1.22 -12.74 -3.05
C PRO A 131 0.07 -13.71 -2.77
N ILE A 132 -0.39 -13.75 -1.51
CA ILE A 132 -1.65 -14.42 -1.13
C ILE A 132 -2.85 -13.73 -1.79
N GLY A 133 -4.00 -14.43 -1.80
CA GLY A 133 -5.23 -13.92 -2.38
C GLY A 133 -5.83 -12.74 -1.62
N GLU A 134 -6.67 -11.97 -2.29
CA GLU A 134 -7.31 -10.77 -1.71
C GLU A 134 -8.14 -11.12 -0.45
N ARG A 135 -8.80 -12.27 -0.43
CA ARG A 135 -9.60 -12.70 0.72
C ARG A 135 -8.74 -12.93 1.95
N ASP A 136 -7.63 -13.68 1.80
CA ASP A 136 -6.73 -13.95 2.92
C ASP A 136 -6.07 -12.66 3.42
N LEU A 137 -5.79 -11.74 2.51
CA LEU A 137 -5.26 -10.42 2.83
C LEU A 137 -6.25 -9.58 3.63
N PHE A 138 -7.54 -9.62 3.25
CA PHE A 138 -8.62 -8.95 3.98
C PHE A 138 -8.81 -9.54 5.37
N ASP A 139 -8.80 -10.86 5.51
CA ASP A 139 -8.95 -11.53 6.80
C ASP A 139 -7.81 -11.15 7.75
N MET A 140 -6.59 -10.95 7.25
CA MET A 140 -5.46 -10.43 8.03
C MET A 140 -5.64 -8.95 8.41
N GLU A 141 -6.01 -8.09 7.45
CA GLU A 141 -6.18 -6.65 7.71
C GLU A 141 -7.27 -6.36 8.74
N TYR A 142 -8.35 -7.15 8.72
CA TYR A 142 -9.52 -6.99 9.57
C TYR A 142 -9.58 -7.97 10.75
N TRP A 143 -8.47 -8.66 11.04
CA TRP A 143 -8.39 -9.50 12.22
C TRP A 143 -8.33 -8.64 13.50
N SER A 144 -9.20 -8.95 14.47
CA SER A 144 -9.38 -8.14 15.69
C SER A 144 -8.10 -7.94 16.51
N LEU A 145 -7.24 -8.97 16.58
CA LEU A 145 -5.95 -8.90 17.28
C LEU A 145 -4.96 -7.96 16.58
N GLU A 146 -4.96 -7.93 15.25
CA GLU A 146 -4.09 -7.04 14.49
C GLU A 146 -4.58 -5.59 14.56
N GLN A 147 -5.89 -5.37 14.57
CA GLN A 147 -6.49 -4.05 14.79
C GLN A 147 -6.12 -3.46 16.16
N ALA A 148 -5.96 -4.30 17.18
CA ALA A 148 -5.52 -3.85 18.50
C ALA A 148 -4.11 -3.24 18.47
N LYS A 149 -3.20 -3.74 17.63
CA LYS A 149 -1.83 -3.22 17.47
C LYS A 149 -1.80 -1.78 16.95
N LEU A 150 -2.80 -1.38 16.14
CA LEU A 150 -2.89 -0.02 15.59
C LEU A 150 -3.31 1.03 16.64
N LYS A 151 -3.92 0.60 17.75
CA LYS A 151 -4.38 1.48 18.83
C LYS A 151 -3.31 1.80 19.85
N VAL A 152 -2.22 1.01 19.88
CA VAL A 152 -1.14 1.10 20.89
C VAL A 152 0.11 1.81 20.34
N ALA A 153 0.15 2.13 19.05
CA ALA A 153 1.31 2.71 18.37
C ALA A 153 1.29 4.24 18.33
#